data_4890f4589750b6167c4df53ce4f799cc
#
_entry.id   4890f4589750b6167c4df53ce4f799cc
#
_cell.length_a   1.000
_cell.length_b   1.000
_cell.length_c   1.000
_cell.angle_alpha   90.00
_cell.angle_beta   90.00
_cell.angle_gamma   90.00
#
_symmetry.space_group_name_H-M   'P 1'
#
loop_
_entity.id
_entity.type
_entity.pdbx_description
1 polymer ?
#
loop_
_entity_poly.entity_id
_entity_poly.type
_entity_poly.pdbx_seq_one_letter_code
_entity_poly.pdbx_strand_id
1 'polypeptide(L)'
;MWTWDIILALLAVGSAAGFIAGLFGVGGGTLVVPVVLWTLQLQGISSHPYAQHLAIGTSFAVMVFTTFSSMYAQHKKSAIDWQTVRRMTPSMIFGVLIGAVTAKYMPTRALQIFFISFLTLVALKTLTDSKPKASRHLPALPGLSAVGTLFGAASSWVGIGGGSLSVPFLMYCNFPAHRAIGTSSGLAWPIALAGTIGYLVTGWNVPDLPHGSGGFLYLPAVAILSIATIIFAPIGVKTAHKLPARQLKISFGIMLLLIAIKMAWNLVR
;
A
#
# COMPACT_ATOMS: atom_id res chain seq x y z
N MET A 1 26.06 -7.00 1.65
CA MET A 1 26.78 -5.72 1.46
C MET A 1 25.96 -4.78 0.57
N TRP A 2 25.87 -3.52 0.94
CA TRP A 2 25.20 -2.50 0.12
C TRP A 2 26.15 -2.03 -0.98
N THR A 3 25.93 -2.49 -2.22
CA THR A 3 26.68 -2.01 -3.39
C THR A 3 25.96 -0.80 -3.98
N TRP A 4 26.71 0.05 -4.66
CA TRP A 4 26.14 1.22 -5.35
C TRP A 4 25.04 0.84 -6.34
N ASP A 5 25.18 -0.32 -7.01
CA ASP A 5 24.17 -0.84 -7.95
C ASP A 5 22.83 -1.11 -7.28
N ILE A 6 22.83 -1.69 -6.06
CA ILE A 6 21.61 -1.94 -5.27
C ILE A 6 20.96 -0.62 -4.86
N ILE A 7 21.76 0.36 -4.43
CA ILE A 7 21.25 1.69 -4.03
C ILE A 7 20.61 2.39 -5.21
N LEU A 8 21.28 2.42 -6.37
CA LEU A 8 20.76 3.03 -7.59
C LEU A 8 19.48 2.32 -8.09
N ALA A 9 19.47 0.99 -8.06
CA ALA A 9 18.27 0.21 -8.40
C ALA A 9 17.09 0.52 -7.48
N LEU A 10 17.33 0.61 -6.16
CA LEU A 10 16.30 0.97 -5.19
C LEU A 10 15.79 2.40 -5.37
N LEU A 11 16.68 3.35 -5.67
CA LEU A 11 16.27 4.73 -5.97
C LEU A 11 15.42 4.79 -7.26
N ALA A 12 15.81 4.07 -8.31
CA ALA A 12 15.04 4.01 -9.55
C ALA A 12 13.64 3.39 -9.34
N VAL A 13 13.58 2.25 -8.65
CA VAL A 13 12.31 1.58 -8.35
C VAL A 13 11.48 2.37 -7.32
N GLY A 14 12.12 2.99 -6.34
CA GLY A 14 11.48 3.90 -5.40
C GLY A 14 10.86 5.11 -6.10
N SER A 15 11.53 5.67 -7.11
CA SER A 15 11.00 6.75 -7.94
C SER A 15 9.74 6.33 -8.69
N ALA A 16 9.77 5.16 -9.32
CA ALA A 16 8.59 4.57 -9.98
C ALA A 16 7.46 4.30 -8.97
N ALA A 17 7.78 3.73 -7.81
CA ALA A 17 6.80 3.43 -6.75
C ALA A 17 6.17 4.72 -6.20
N GLY A 18 6.96 5.78 -5.97
CA GLY A 18 6.47 7.08 -5.55
C GLY A 18 5.54 7.72 -6.58
N PHE A 19 5.97 7.74 -7.85
CA PHE A 19 5.14 8.26 -8.94
C PHE A 19 3.80 7.53 -9.05
N ILE A 20 3.81 6.20 -9.00
CA ILE A 20 2.62 5.34 -9.06
C ILE A 20 1.74 5.53 -7.82
N ALA A 21 2.35 5.68 -6.64
CA ALA A 21 1.63 5.98 -5.41
C ALA A 21 0.82 7.28 -5.52
N GLY A 22 1.45 8.33 -6.06
CA GLY A 22 0.79 9.60 -6.31
C GLY A 22 -0.28 9.52 -7.38
N LEU A 23 -0.01 8.77 -8.46
CA LEU A 23 -0.90 8.61 -9.60
C LEU A 23 -2.24 7.96 -9.22
N PHE A 24 -2.19 6.90 -8.40
CA PHE A 24 -3.37 6.08 -8.06
C PHE A 24 -3.90 6.31 -6.64
N GLY A 25 -3.19 7.06 -5.80
CA GLY A 25 -3.60 7.30 -4.42
C GLY A 25 -3.54 6.06 -3.52
N VAL A 26 -2.72 5.06 -3.88
CA VAL A 26 -2.66 3.74 -3.20
C VAL A 26 -1.57 3.69 -2.13
N GLY A 27 -0.73 4.72 -2.03
CA GLY A 27 0.36 4.79 -1.06
C GLY A 27 1.66 4.08 -1.49
N GLY A 28 1.68 3.38 -2.65
CA GLY A 28 2.88 2.74 -3.22
C GLY A 28 3.22 1.35 -2.68
N GLY A 29 2.53 0.87 -1.64
CA GLY A 29 2.83 -0.43 -1.01
C GLY A 29 2.79 -1.61 -1.96
N THR A 30 1.92 -1.57 -2.98
CA THR A 30 1.83 -2.62 -4.02
C THR A 30 3.14 -2.86 -4.75
N LEU A 31 3.98 -1.84 -4.88
CA LEU A 31 5.31 -1.95 -5.51
C LEU A 31 6.41 -2.12 -4.46
N VAL A 32 6.31 -1.45 -3.33
CA VAL A 32 7.35 -1.49 -2.30
C VAL A 32 7.51 -2.90 -1.73
N VAL A 33 6.42 -3.65 -1.48
CA VAL A 33 6.50 -5.03 -0.96
C VAL A 33 7.31 -5.95 -1.87
N PRO A 34 7.03 -6.08 -3.19
CA PRO A 34 7.84 -6.89 -4.08
C PRO A 34 9.30 -6.43 -4.18
N VAL A 35 9.53 -5.11 -4.11
CA VAL A 35 10.88 -4.53 -4.18
C VAL A 35 11.70 -4.87 -2.95
N VAL A 36 11.09 -4.78 -1.77
CA VAL A 36 11.77 -5.16 -0.53
C VAL A 36 12.07 -6.66 -0.53
N LEU A 37 11.13 -7.52 -0.97
CA LEU A 37 11.40 -8.95 -1.12
C LEU A 37 12.56 -9.24 -2.07
N TRP A 38 12.61 -8.55 -3.21
CA TRP A 38 13.71 -8.64 -4.14
C TRP A 38 15.05 -8.19 -3.52
N THR A 39 15.02 -7.11 -2.74
CA THR A 39 16.21 -6.64 -2.00
C THR A 39 16.69 -7.68 -0.99
N LEU A 40 15.78 -8.29 -0.23
CA LEU A 40 16.11 -9.36 0.71
C LEU A 40 16.67 -10.59 -0.01
N GLN A 41 16.15 -10.90 -1.20
CA GLN A 41 16.65 -11.99 -2.04
C GLN A 41 18.09 -11.73 -2.50
N LEU A 42 18.43 -10.52 -2.96
CA LEU A 42 19.78 -10.14 -3.37
C LEU A 42 20.80 -10.23 -2.20
N GLN A 43 20.31 -10.08 -0.98
CA GLN A 43 21.14 -10.21 0.23
C GLN A 43 21.20 -11.62 0.82
N GLY A 44 20.59 -12.60 0.15
CA GLY A 44 20.54 -14.00 0.61
C GLY A 44 19.60 -14.25 1.79
N ILE A 45 18.67 -13.30 2.06
CA ILE A 45 17.74 -13.32 3.22
C ILE A 45 16.33 -13.79 2.80
N SER A 46 16.13 -14.17 1.55
CA SER A 46 14.81 -14.54 1.02
C SER A 46 14.18 -15.77 1.70
N SER A 47 15.00 -16.68 2.23
CA SER A 47 14.55 -17.88 2.93
C SER A 47 14.17 -17.64 4.41
N HIS A 48 14.30 -16.39 4.87
CA HIS A 48 13.97 -16.06 6.26
C HIS A 48 12.46 -16.26 6.53
N PRO A 49 12.08 -16.92 7.65
CA PRO A 49 10.66 -17.20 7.96
C PRO A 49 9.76 -15.96 7.99
N TYR A 50 10.33 -14.78 8.23
CA TYR A 50 9.61 -13.50 8.31
C TYR A 50 9.89 -12.56 7.13
N ALA A 51 10.39 -13.06 5.98
CA ALA A 51 10.71 -12.21 4.83
C ALA A 51 9.50 -11.38 4.35
N GLN A 52 8.31 -11.99 4.29
CA GLN A 52 7.09 -11.27 3.90
C GLN A 52 6.67 -10.23 4.93
N HIS A 53 6.82 -10.51 6.23
CA HIS A 53 6.52 -9.58 7.31
C HIS A 53 7.44 -8.35 7.24
N LEU A 54 8.75 -8.57 7.03
CA LEU A 54 9.73 -7.51 6.81
C LEU A 54 9.36 -6.65 5.60
N ALA A 55 8.94 -7.28 4.49
CA ALA A 55 8.54 -6.55 3.30
C ALA A 55 7.28 -5.70 3.54
N ILE A 56 6.29 -6.24 4.23
CA ILE A 56 5.05 -5.54 4.57
C ILE A 56 5.33 -4.38 5.55
N GLY A 57 6.04 -4.64 6.65
CA GLY A 57 6.38 -3.61 7.64
C GLY A 57 7.21 -2.48 7.05
N THR A 58 8.26 -2.83 6.27
CA THR A 58 9.07 -1.85 5.52
C THR A 58 8.23 -1.03 4.57
N SER A 59 7.28 -1.67 3.87
CA SER A 59 6.35 -0.97 2.97
C SER A 59 5.52 0.07 3.73
N PHE A 60 4.97 -0.26 4.90
CA PHE A 60 4.25 0.70 5.73
C PHE A 60 5.14 1.88 6.15
N ALA A 61 6.37 1.63 6.56
CA ALA A 61 7.30 2.69 6.94
C ALA A 61 7.63 3.63 5.77
N VAL A 62 7.90 3.10 4.58
CA VAL A 62 8.08 3.91 3.35
C VAL A 62 6.80 4.68 3.03
N MET A 63 5.64 4.04 3.17
CA MET A 63 4.35 4.67 2.89
C MET A 63 4.04 5.86 3.82
N VAL A 64 4.56 5.92 5.04
CA VAL A 64 4.38 7.10 5.92
C VAL A 64 4.81 8.36 5.17
N PHE A 65 5.96 8.32 4.54
CA PHE A 65 6.53 9.46 3.81
C PHE A 65 5.84 9.67 2.46
N THR A 66 5.63 8.61 1.70
CA THR A 66 5.01 8.66 0.38
C THR A 66 3.57 9.18 0.44
N THR A 67 2.78 8.65 1.40
CA THR A 67 1.37 9.03 1.52
C THR A 67 1.20 10.41 2.12
N PHE A 68 2.12 10.85 3.00
CA PHE A 68 2.14 12.23 3.46
C PHE A 68 2.34 13.20 2.30
N SER A 69 3.35 12.93 1.46
CA SER A 69 3.64 13.75 0.28
C SER A 69 2.46 13.77 -0.71
N SER A 70 1.87 12.59 -0.98
CA SER A 70 0.70 12.45 -1.85
C SER A 70 -0.53 13.16 -1.27
N MET A 71 -0.84 12.93 0.02
CA MET A 71 -1.95 13.59 0.73
C MET A 71 -1.82 15.12 0.68
N TYR A 72 -0.62 15.64 0.94
CA TYR A 72 -0.37 17.09 0.88
C TYR A 72 -0.60 17.65 -0.52
N ALA A 73 -0.13 16.92 -1.56
CA ALA A 73 -0.37 17.33 -2.94
C ALA A 73 -1.85 17.27 -3.33
N GLN A 74 -2.60 16.27 -2.87
CA GLN A 74 -4.05 16.15 -3.08
C GLN A 74 -4.84 17.20 -2.29
N HIS A 75 -4.38 17.53 -1.08
CA HIS A 75 -4.98 18.61 -0.28
C HIS A 75 -4.90 19.96 -1.01
N LYS A 76 -3.73 20.30 -1.58
CA LYS A 76 -3.57 21.51 -2.41
C LYS A 76 -4.49 21.55 -3.63
N LYS A 77 -4.96 20.41 -4.10
CA LYS A 77 -5.91 20.28 -5.20
C LYS A 77 -7.38 20.24 -4.75
N SER A 78 -7.65 20.41 -3.45
CA SER A 78 -8.98 20.30 -2.84
C SER A 78 -9.71 19.00 -3.19
N ALA A 79 -8.94 17.91 -3.43
CA ALA A 79 -9.46 16.61 -3.84
C ALA A 79 -9.85 15.71 -2.67
N ILE A 80 -9.53 16.08 -1.42
CA ILE A 80 -9.79 15.28 -0.23
C ILE A 80 -11.11 15.65 0.42
N ASP A 81 -11.97 14.65 0.64
CA ASP A 81 -13.12 14.78 1.53
C ASP A 81 -12.72 14.43 2.97
N TRP A 82 -12.35 15.45 3.72
CA TRP A 82 -11.91 15.32 5.11
C TRP A 82 -12.99 14.77 6.04
N GLN A 83 -14.27 14.94 5.72
CA GLN A 83 -15.36 14.38 6.51
C GLN A 83 -15.35 12.85 6.44
N THR A 84 -15.21 12.29 5.25
CA THR A 84 -15.06 10.85 5.04
C THR A 84 -13.78 10.32 5.69
N VAL A 85 -12.66 11.04 5.53
CA VAL A 85 -11.39 10.65 6.18
C VAL A 85 -11.57 10.53 7.69
N ARG A 86 -12.12 11.54 8.36
CA ARG A 86 -12.32 11.52 9.82
C ARG A 86 -13.24 10.39 10.29
N ARG A 87 -14.26 10.03 9.51
CA ARG A 87 -15.22 8.97 9.85
C ARG A 87 -14.66 7.57 9.66
N MET A 88 -13.80 7.35 8.65
CA MET A 88 -13.24 6.02 8.35
C MET A 88 -11.93 5.72 9.07
N THR A 89 -11.10 6.72 9.31
CA THR A 89 -9.76 6.56 9.86
C THR A 89 -9.71 5.75 11.16
N PRO A 90 -10.56 6.00 12.19
CA PRO A 90 -10.47 5.26 13.46
C PRO A 90 -10.67 3.75 13.28
N SER A 91 -11.68 3.36 12.50
CA SER A 91 -11.97 1.95 12.23
C SER A 91 -10.90 1.29 11.35
N MET A 92 -10.33 2.03 10.40
CA MET A 92 -9.23 1.52 9.58
C MET A 92 -7.95 1.33 10.39
N ILE A 93 -7.60 2.25 11.29
CA ILE A 93 -6.47 2.10 12.24
C ILE A 93 -6.68 0.84 13.09
N PHE A 94 -7.86 0.69 13.68
CA PHE A 94 -8.20 -0.50 14.48
C PHE A 94 -8.01 -1.78 13.67
N GLY A 95 -8.52 -1.81 12.43
CA GLY A 95 -8.34 -2.94 11.52
C GLY A 95 -6.88 -3.25 11.20
N VAL A 96 -6.07 -2.21 10.92
CA VAL A 96 -4.63 -2.37 10.64
C VAL A 96 -3.88 -2.95 11.83
N LEU A 97 -4.17 -2.49 13.04
CA LEU A 97 -3.51 -3.01 14.25
C LEU A 97 -3.89 -4.47 14.51
N ILE A 98 -5.17 -4.84 14.38
CA ILE A 98 -5.60 -6.25 14.43
C ILE A 98 -4.90 -7.06 13.35
N GLY A 99 -4.84 -6.55 12.13
CA GLY A 99 -4.17 -7.20 11.02
C GLY A 99 -2.68 -7.41 11.26
N ALA A 100 -1.97 -6.43 11.85
CA ALA A 100 -0.55 -6.57 12.18
C ALA A 100 -0.31 -7.62 13.28
N VAL A 101 -1.17 -7.67 14.30
CA VAL A 101 -1.10 -8.70 15.35
C VAL A 101 -1.37 -10.09 14.79
N THR A 102 -2.41 -10.25 13.98
CA THR A 102 -2.75 -11.55 13.36
C THR A 102 -1.71 -11.99 12.33
N ALA A 103 -1.14 -11.04 11.55
CA ALA A 103 -0.06 -11.33 10.60
C ALA A 103 1.14 -12.02 11.26
N LYS A 104 1.52 -11.64 12.48
CA LYS A 104 2.64 -12.25 13.23
C LYS A 104 2.51 -13.77 13.33
N TYR A 105 1.28 -14.29 13.44
CA TYR A 105 1.01 -15.72 13.57
C TYR A 105 0.79 -16.42 12.23
N MET A 106 0.78 -15.67 11.13
CA MET A 106 0.61 -16.24 9.78
C MET A 106 1.98 -16.62 9.19
N PRO A 107 2.11 -17.81 8.59
CA PRO A 107 3.34 -18.15 7.88
C PRO A 107 3.53 -17.25 6.66
N THR A 108 4.78 -16.92 6.35
CA THR A 108 5.17 -16.09 5.18
C THR A 108 4.46 -16.51 3.89
N ARG A 109 4.35 -17.82 3.63
CA ARG A 109 3.67 -18.36 2.44
C ARG A 109 2.17 -18.01 2.40
N ALA A 110 1.49 -18.03 3.54
CA ALA A 110 0.07 -17.65 3.62
C ALA A 110 -0.13 -16.17 3.30
N LEU A 111 0.72 -15.28 3.84
CA LEU A 111 0.71 -13.86 3.53
C LEU A 111 1.02 -13.58 2.04
N GLN A 112 1.95 -14.34 1.43
CA GLN A 112 2.23 -14.22 0.00
C GLN A 112 1.06 -14.64 -0.86
N ILE A 113 0.42 -15.76 -0.55
CA ILE A 113 -0.79 -16.24 -1.26
C ILE A 113 -1.91 -15.20 -1.12
N PHE A 114 -2.12 -14.68 0.09
CA PHE A 114 -3.12 -13.63 0.33
C PHE A 114 -2.82 -12.37 -0.49
N PHE A 115 -1.56 -11.93 -0.51
CA PHE A 115 -1.11 -10.79 -1.30
C PHE A 115 -1.42 -10.98 -2.80
N ILE A 116 -1.02 -12.12 -3.37
CA ILE A 116 -1.22 -12.44 -4.79
C ILE A 116 -2.72 -12.51 -5.12
N SER A 117 -3.49 -13.22 -4.31
CA SER A 117 -4.94 -13.35 -4.49
C SER A 117 -5.65 -12.01 -4.42
N PHE A 118 -5.27 -11.18 -3.46
CA PHE A 118 -5.81 -9.84 -3.27
C PHE A 118 -5.52 -8.94 -4.48
N LEU A 119 -4.26 -8.88 -4.94
CA LEU A 119 -3.89 -8.09 -6.11
C LEU A 119 -4.62 -8.57 -7.37
N THR A 120 -4.72 -9.88 -7.56
CA THR A 120 -5.44 -10.46 -8.71
C THR A 120 -6.92 -10.08 -8.69
N LEU A 121 -7.59 -10.21 -7.55
CA LEU A 121 -9.00 -9.83 -7.41
C LEU A 121 -9.23 -8.34 -7.68
N VAL A 122 -8.39 -7.47 -7.11
CA VAL A 122 -8.49 -6.02 -7.33
C VAL A 122 -8.20 -5.68 -8.79
N ALA A 123 -7.20 -6.32 -9.41
CA ALA A 123 -6.86 -6.11 -10.82
C ALA A 123 -8.02 -6.52 -11.73
N LEU A 124 -8.54 -7.72 -11.57
CA LEU A 124 -9.67 -8.23 -12.38
C LEU A 124 -10.90 -7.34 -12.22
N LYS A 125 -11.26 -6.98 -10.98
CA LYS A 125 -12.39 -6.06 -10.72
C LYS A 125 -12.16 -4.70 -11.35
N THR A 126 -10.93 -4.22 -11.36
CA THR A 126 -10.57 -2.93 -11.96
C THR A 126 -10.64 -2.97 -13.49
N LEU A 127 -10.23 -4.07 -14.11
CA LEU A 127 -10.18 -4.23 -15.58
C LEU A 127 -11.54 -4.57 -16.20
N THR A 128 -12.39 -5.35 -15.51
CA THR A 128 -13.70 -5.80 -16.03
C THR A 128 -14.75 -4.70 -16.11
N ASP A 129 -14.38 -3.44 -15.90
CA ASP A 129 -15.18 -2.22 -16.07
C ASP A 129 -16.63 -2.32 -15.58
N SER A 130 -16.88 -3.12 -14.56
CA SER A 130 -18.12 -3.05 -13.82
C SER A 130 -18.21 -1.65 -13.25
N LYS A 131 -18.74 -0.71 -14.04
CA LYS A 131 -19.16 0.59 -13.48
C LYS A 131 -20.07 0.20 -12.33
N PRO A 132 -19.66 0.40 -11.06
CA PRO A 132 -20.64 0.28 -10.01
C PRO A 132 -21.72 1.25 -10.45
N LYS A 133 -22.96 0.77 -10.67
CA LYS A 133 -24.08 1.70 -10.81
C LYS A 133 -24.00 2.53 -9.56
N ALA A 134 -23.55 3.76 -9.69
CA ALA A 134 -23.42 4.71 -8.62
C ALA A 134 -24.83 4.89 -8.02
N SER A 135 -25.18 4.11 -7.02
CA SER A 135 -26.53 4.00 -6.52
C SER A 135 -26.61 4.06 -4.99
N ARG A 136 -25.46 4.23 -4.31
CA ARG A 136 -25.45 4.20 -2.85
C ARG A 136 -24.75 5.41 -2.26
N HIS A 137 -25.39 5.99 -1.23
CA HIS A 137 -24.75 6.93 -0.32
C HIS A 137 -23.73 6.18 0.57
N LEU A 138 -22.78 6.93 1.16
CA LEU A 138 -21.92 6.37 2.19
C LEU A 138 -22.77 5.69 3.26
N PRO A 139 -22.42 4.46 3.70
CA PRO A 139 -23.12 3.80 4.78
C PRO A 139 -23.16 4.65 6.06
N ALA A 140 -24.16 4.40 6.91
CA ALA A 140 -24.17 4.96 8.27
C ALA A 140 -22.92 4.54 9.04
N LEU A 141 -22.60 5.27 10.11
CA LEU A 141 -21.38 5.06 10.90
C LEU A 141 -21.05 3.59 11.23
N PRO A 142 -22.01 2.74 11.68
CA PRO A 142 -21.70 1.34 11.98
C PRO A 142 -21.23 0.54 10.75
N GLY A 143 -21.92 0.71 9.62
CA GLY A 143 -21.55 0.07 8.36
C GLY A 143 -20.21 0.57 7.82
N LEU A 144 -19.96 1.88 7.93
CA LEU A 144 -18.71 2.50 7.53
C LEU A 144 -17.54 2.02 8.40
N SER A 145 -17.78 1.84 9.71
CA SER A 145 -16.78 1.30 10.65
C SER A 145 -16.46 -0.17 10.35
N ALA A 146 -17.47 -1.00 10.06
CA ALA A 146 -17.23 -2.40 9.67
C ALA A 146 -16.39 -2.49 8.40
N VAL A 147 -16.73 -1.72 7.36
CA VAL A 147 -15.96 -1.64 6.10
C VAL A 147 -14.55 -1.14 6.38
N GLY A 148 -14.40 -0.09 7.19
CA GLY A 148 -13.09 0.48 7.54
C GLY A 148 -12.20 -0.54 8.25
N THR A 149 -12.74 -1.29 9.23
CA THR A 149 -11.99 -2.34 9.94
C THR A 149 -11.55 -3.46 8.99
N LEU A 150 -12.43 -3.94 8.13
CA LEU A 150 -12.10 -4.96 7.13
C LEU A 150 -11.01 -4.46 6.15
N PHE A 151 -11.13 -3.23 5.68
CA PHE A 151 -10.13 -2.63 4.78
C PHE A 151 -8.78 -2.45 5.48
N GLY A 152 -8.80 -2.03 6.75
CA GLY A 152 -7.60 -1.93 7.57
C GLY A 152 -6.90 -3.28 7.74
N ALA A 153 -7.62 -4.32 8.13
CA ALA A 153 -7.08 -5.66 8.33
C ALA A 153 -6.50 -6.24 7.02
N ALA A 154 -7.26 -6.18 5.93
CA ALA A 154 -6.79 -6.63 4.62
C ALA A 154 -5.57 -5.83 4.14
N SER A 155 -5.56 -4.51 4.35
CA SER A 155 -4.42 -3.65 4.03
C SER A 155 -3.17 -4.02 4.81
N SER A 156 -3.33 -4.41 6.08
CA SER A 156 -2.22 -4.85 6.93
C SER A 156 -1.57 -6.13 6.41
N TRP A 157 -2.34 -7.12 5.99
CA TRP A 157 -1.80 -8.38 5.46
C TRP A 157 -1.15 -8.24 4.09
N VAL A 158 -1.53 -7.22 3.34
CA VAL A 158 -0.98 -6.96 1.99
C VAL A 158 0.16 -5.93 2.03
N GLY A 159 0.24 -5.09 3.04
CA GLY A 159 1.21 -4.00 3.09
C GLY A 159 0.86 -2.83 2.16
N ILE A 160 -0.44 -2.57 2.00
CA ILE A 160 -0.96 -1.50 1.13
C ILE A 160 -1.70 -0.47 1.99
N GLY A 161 -1.55 0.80 1.68
CA GLY A 161 -2.17 1.91 2.42
C GLY A 161 -3.69 2.06 2.28
N GLY A 162 -4.41 0.97 2.04
CA GLY A 162 -5.87 0.97 1.92
C GLY A 162 -6.41 1.55 0.62
N GLY A 163 -5.58 2.21 -0.19
CA GLY A 163 -6.01 2.91 -1.39
C GLY A 163 -6.64 2.02 -2.46
N SER A 164 -6.12 0.80 -2.62
CA SER A 164 -6.65 -0.17 -3.59
C SER A 164 -8.08 -0.62 -3.28
N LEU A 165 -8.48 -0.57 -2.02
CA LEU A 165 -9.85 -0.89 -1.56
C LEU A 165 -10.72 0.35 -1.44
N SER A 166 -10.20 1.43 -0.86
CA SER A 166 -10.98 2.64 -0.60
C SER A 166 -11.34 3.40 -1.88
N VAL A 167 -10.48 3.44 -2.91
CA VAL A 167 -10.82 4.10 -4.19
C VAL A 167 -12.04 3.45 -4.85
N PRO A 168 -12.07 2.13 -5.13
CA PRO A 168 -13.26 1.49 -5.71
C PRO A 168 -14.50 1.63 -4.82
N PHE A 169 -14.35 1.54 -3.51
CA PHE A 169 -15.44 1.70 -2.56
C PHE A 169 -16.05 3.11 -2.59
N LEU A 170 -15.21 4.15 -2.56
CA LEU A 170 -15.68 5.54 -2.64
C LEU A 170 -16.34 5.82 -3.98
N MET A 171 -15.80 5.30 -5.09
CA MET A 171 -16.44 5.40 -6.40
C MET A 171 -17.81 4.69 -6.43
N TYR A 172 -17.95 3.54 -5.76
CA TYR A 172 -19.23 2.87 -5.58
C TYR A 172 -20.24 3.71 -4.78
N CYS A 173 -19.74 4.53 -3.85
CA CYS A 173 -20.51 5.51 -3.07
C CYS A 173 -20.69 6.86 -3.78
N ASN A 174 -20.64 6.92 -5.11
CA ASN A 174 -20.83 8.13 -5.94
C ASN A 174 -19.74 9.22 -5.86
N PHE A 175 -18.56 8.90 -5.34
CA PHE A 175 -17.47 9.86 -5.41
C PHE A 175 -16.90 9.93 -6.84
N PRO A 176 -16.69 11.13 -7.39
CA PRO A 176 -15.92 11.29 -8.63
C PRO A 176 -14.51 10.70 -8.47
N ALA A 177 -13.94 10.08 -9.51
CA ALA A 177 -12.68 9.36 -9.44
C ALA A 177 -11.56 10.18 -8.79
N HIS A 178 -11.38 11.44 -9.17
CA HIS A 178 -10.33 12.29 -8.60
C HIS A 178 -10.57 12.58 -7.10
N ARG A 179 -11.79 12.73 -6.65
CA ARG A 179 -12.13 12.87 -5.21
C ARG A 179 -11.94 11.55 -4.46
N ALA A 180 -12.28 10.42 -5.08
CA ALA A 180 -12.05 9.10 -4.49
C ALA A 180 -10.55 8.84 -4.28
N ILE A 181 -9.71 9.14 -5.29
CA ILE A 181 -8.24 9.03 -5.22
C ILE A 181 -7.68 9.98 -4.15
N GLY A 182 -8.11 11.23 -4.15
CA GLY A 182 -7.68 12.22 -3.16
C GLY A 182 -8.03 11.83 -1.73
N THR A 183 -9.29 11.44 -1.48
CA THR A 183 -9.78 10.99 -0.17
C THR A 183 -9.06 9.73 0.29
N SER A 184 -8.81 8.79 -0.62
CA SER A 184 -8.01 7.59 -0.37
C SER A 184 -6.57 7.92 0.07
N SER A 185 -5.93 8.92 -0.56
CA SER A 185 -4.62 9.41 -0.14
C SER A 185 -4.64 9.97 1.29
N GLY A 186 -5.74 10.65 1.67
CA GLY A 186 -5.95 11.13 3.03
C GLY A 186 -6.11 10.01 4.06
N LEU A 187 -6.77 8.91 3.69
CA LEU A 187 -6.91 7.71 4.52
C LEU A 187 -5.60 6.94 4.65
N ALA A 188 -4.79 6.93 3.60
CA ALA A 188 -3.58 6.11 3.53
C ALA A 188 -2.51 6.51 4.53
N TRP A 189 -2.38 7.80 4.85
CA TRP A 189 -1.35 8.26 5.78
C TRP A 189 -1.53 7.75 7.22
N PRO A 190 -2.69 7.92 7.89
CA PRO A 190 -2.88 7.38 9.23
C PRO A 190 -2.82 5.84 9.27
N ILE A 191 -3.21 5.16 8.18
CA ILE A 191 -3.08 3.71 8.02
C ILE A 191 -1.60 3.32 7.97
N ALA A 192 -0.80 4.05 7.21
CA ALA A 192 0.64 3.80 7.11
C ALA A 192 1.33 3.96 8.46
N LEU A 193 1.00 5.00 9.23
CA LEU A 193 1.50 5.20 10.59
C LEU A 193 1.12 4.04 11.51
N ALA A 194 -0.16 3.68 11.54
CA ALA A 194 -0.65 2.57 12.37
C ALA A 194 -0.01 1.24 11.98
N GLY A 195 0.13 0.96 10.68
CA GLY A 195 0.81 -0.23 10.17
C GLY A 195 2.28 -0.26 10.56
N THR A 196 3.00 0.87 10.42
CA THR A 196 4.40 0.98 10.85
C THR A 196 4.56 0.65 12.32
N ILE A 197 3.76 1.26 13.19
CA ILE A 197 3.78 0.99 14.63
C ILE A 197 3.41 -0.48 14.92
N GLY A 198 2.37 -1.00 14.27
CA GLY A 198 1.93 -2.38 14.44
C GLY A 198 3.03 -3.38 14.08
N TYR A 199 3.70 -3.23 12.93
CA TYR A 199 4.78 -4.13 12.50
C TYR A 199 6.09 -3.91 13.27
N LEU A 200 6.35 -2.70 13.75
CA LEU A 200 7.47 -2.42 14.67
C LEU A 200 7.27 -3.20 15.97
N VAL A 201 6.13 -3.05 16.62
CA VAL A 201 5.83 -3.65 17.93
C VAL A 201 5.73 -5.18 17.83
N THR A 202 4.99 -5.71 16.85
CA THR A 202 4.82 -7.16 16.69
C THR A 202 6.09 -7.90 16.33
N GLY A 203 7.03 -7.23 15.67
CA GLY A 203 8.35 -7.78 15.31
C GLY A 203 9.46 -7.51 16.32
N TRP A 204 9.23 -6.70 17.40
CA TRP A 204 10.29 -6.20 18.27
C TRP A 204 11.11 -7.32 18.95
N ASN A 205 10.43 -8.37 19.41
CA ASN A 205 11.06 -9.48 20.12
C ASN A 205 11.23 -10.74 19.25
N VAL A 206 11.23 -10.59 17.93
CA VAL A 206 11.46 -11.70 17.03
C VAL A 206 12.98 -11.89 16.88
N PRO A 207 13.50 -13.09 17.23
CA PRO A 207 14.94 -13.37 17.12
C PRO A 207 15.37 -13.48 15.65
N ASP A 208 16.67 -13.36 15.42
CA ASP A 208 17.35 -13.62 14.15
C ASP A 208 16.89 -12.75 12.96
N LEU A 209 16.26 -11.58 13.23
CA LEU A 209 15.95 -10.64 12.16
C LEU A 209 17.24 -10.09 11.50
N PRO A 210 17.21 -9.78 10.20
CA PRO A 210 18.36 -9.26 9.49
C PRO A 210 18.95 -8.00 10.13
N HIS A 211 20.28 -7.87 10.10
CA HIS A 211 20.96 -6.68 10.61
C HIS A 211 20.38 -5.39 9.99
N GLY A 212 20.11 -4.39 10.83
CA GLY A 212 19.48 -3.13 10.43
C GLY A 212 17.95 -3.19 10.43
N SER A 213 17.36 -4.27 10.96
CA SER A 213 15.91 -4.31 11.18
C SER A 213 15.54 -3.72 12.55
N GLY A 214 14.44 -2.98 12.60
CA GLY A 214 13.76 -2.57 13.82
C GLY A 214 12.38 -3.23 13.84
N GLY A 215 12.20 -4.32 14.60
CA GLY A 215 11.03 -5.17 14.45
C GLY A 215 10.92 -5.68 13.01
N PHE A 216 9.72 -5.72 12.45
CA PHE A 216 9.54 -6.11 11.05
C PHE A 216 9.79 -4.97 10.04
N LEU A 217 10.62 -3.98 10.37
CA LEU A 217 11.02 -2.90 9.48
C LEU A 217 12.49 -3.03 9.09
N TYR A 218 12.77 -3.11 7.80
CA TYR A 218 14.13 -3.13 7.29
C TYR A 218 14.60 -1.69 7.00
N LEU A 219 15.23 -1.06 7.99
CA LEU A 219 15.53 0.37 8.02
C LEU A 219 16.36 0.88 6.84
N PRO A 220 17.38 0.15 6.33
CA PRO A 220 18.13 0.61 5.17
C PRO A 220 17.27 0.79 3.92
N ALA A 221 16.34 -0.15 3.66
CA ALA A 221 15.41 -0.03 2.55
C ALA A 221 14.40 1.12 2.78
N VAL A 222 13.93 1.32 4.03
CA VAL A 222 13.06 2.46 4.39
C VAL A 222 13.74 3.76 4.02
N ALA A 223 15.00 3.97 4.41
CA ALA A 223 15.72 5.22 4.15
C ALA A 223 15.83 5.53 2.65
N ILE A 224 16.31 4.55 1.87
CA ILE A 224 16.55 4.74 0.44
C ILE A 224 15.24 4.96 -0.34
N LEU A 225 14.25 4.09 -0.10
CA LEU A 225 12.98 4.16 -0.82
C LEU A 225 12.17 5.40 -0.45
N SER A 226 12.21 5.85 0.82
CA SER A 226 11.48 7.04 1.27
C SER A 226 11.94 8.31 0.57
N ILE A 227 13.25 8.49 0.40
CA ILE A 227 13.80 9.66 -0.31
C ILE A 227 13.24 9.75 -1.72
N ALA A 228 13.32 8.65 -2.47
CA ALA A 228 12.83 8.60 -3.84
C ALA A 228 11.30 8.80 -3.91
N THR A 229 10.54 8.12 -3.05
CA THR A 229 9.07 8.17 -3.09
C THR A 229 8.51 9.53 -2.71
N ILE A 230 9.11 10.27 -1.76
CA ILE A 230 8.70 11.63 -1.38
C ILE A 230 8.78 12.58 -2.59
N ILE A 231 9.86 12.49 -3.35
CA ILE A 231 10.11 13.40 -4.48
C ILE A 231 9.13 13.10 -5.64
N PHE A 232 8.90 11.81 -5.92
CA PHE A 232 8.14 11.42 -7.11
C PHE A 232 6.62 11.32 -6.88
N ALA A 233 6.13 11.17 -5.64
CA ALA A 233 4.70 11.12 -5.36
C ALA A 233 3.92 12.38 -5.79
N PRO A 234 4.38 13.62 -5.54
CA PRO A 234 3.68 14.81 -6.02
C PRO A 234 3.65 14.92 -7.55
N ILE A 235 4.66 14.38 -8.25
CA ILE A 235 4.70 14.34 -9.71
C ILE A 235 3.60 13.40 -10.21
N GLY A 236 3.46 12.23 -9.58
CA GLY A 236 2.36 11.30 -9.86
C GLY A 236 0.98 11.94 -9.66
N VAL A 237 0.77 12.67 -8.56
CA VAL A 237 -0.47 13.41 -8.30
C VAL A 237 -0.78 14.42 -9.40
N LYS A 238 0.21 15.23 -9.81
CA LYS A 238 0.05 16.20 -10.89
C LYS A 238 -0.36 15.52 -12.21
N THR A 239 0.23 14.37 -12.50
CA THR A 239 -0.06 13.58 -13.70
C THR A 239 -1.47 12.96 -13.63
N ALA A 240 -1.90 12.44 -12.46
CA ALA A 240 -3.23 11.89 -12.26
C ALA A 240 -4.35 12.89 -12.60
N HIS A 241 -4.16 14.16 -12.24
CA HIS A 241 -5.14 15.21 -12.54
C HIS A 241 -5.20 15.60 -14.03
N LYS A 242 -4.21 15.20 -14.84
CA LYS A 242 -4.19 15.44 -16.30
C LYS A 242 -4.75 14.27 -17.11
N LEU A 243 -4.81 13.07 -16.53
CA LEU A 243 -5.21 11.86 -17.23
C LEU A 243 -6.71 11.58 -17.09
N PRO A 244 -7.37 11.04 -18.14
CA PRO A 244 -8.73 10.56 -18.04
C PRO A 244 -8.85 9.42 -17.01
N ALA A 245 -9.93 9.41 -16.22
CA ALA A 245 -10.18 8.39 -15.19
C ALA A 245 -10.13 6.96 -15.73
N ARG A 246 -10.53 6.73 -17.00
CA ARG A 246 -10.49 5.42 -17.65
C ARG A 246 -9.05 4.93 -17.83
N GLN A 247 -8.15 5.80 -18.28
CA GLN A 247 -6.73 5.43 -18.47
C GLN A 247 -6.06 5.11 -17.14
N LEU A 248 -6.31 5.93 -16.09
CA LEU A 248 -5.85 5.67 -14.74
C LEU A 248 -6.30 4.29 -14.25
N LYS A 249 -7.58 3.97 -14.42
CA LYS A 249 -8.17 2.70 -13.99
C LYS A 249 -7.53 1.51 -14.70
N ILE A 250 -7.40 1.56 -16.02
CA ILE A 250 -6.83 0.46 -16.83
C ILE A 250 -5.34 0.27 -16.49
N SER A 251 -4.55 1.36 -16.46
CA SER A 251 -3.13 1.28 -16.13
C SER A 251 -2.89 0.69 -14.75
N PHE A 252 -3.72 1.07 -13.77
CA PHE A 252 -3.67 0.51 -12.42
C PHE A 252 -3.97 -0.99 -12.39
N GLY A 253 -5.04 -1.43 -13.06
CA GLY A 253 -5.41 -2.84 -13.13
C GLY A 253 -4.34 -3.70 -13.81
N ILE A 254 -3.77 -3.23 -14.92
CA ILE A 254 -2.67 -3.93 -15.62
C ILE A 254 -1.44 -4.04 -14.70
N MET A 255 -1.05 -2.95 -14.04
CA MET A 255 0.07 -2.94 -13.13
C MET A 255 -0.10 -3.96 -12.00
N LEU A 256 -1.27 -4.00 -11.34
CA LEU A 256 -1.56 -4.96 -10.27
C LEU A 256 -1.47 -6.40 -10.77
N LEU A 257 -1.98 -6.67 -11.97
CA LEU A 257 -1.94 -8.00 -12.57
C LEU A 257 -0.51 -8.45 -12.86
N LEU A 258 0.33 -7.57 -13.42
CA LEU A 258 1.74 -7.87 -13.69
C LEU A 258 2.51 -8.18 -12.40
N ILE A 259 2.26 -7.42 -11.32
CA ILE A 259 2.87 -7.68 -10.01
C ILE A 259 2.40 -9.03 -9.46
N ALA A 260 1.10 -9.31 -9.53
CA ALA A 260 0.54 -10.57 -9.05
C ALA A 260 1.14 -11.79 -9.80
N ILE A 261 1.24 -11.72 -11.12
CA ILE A 261 1.86 -12.76 -11.95
C ILE A 261 3.32 -12.98 -11.57
N LYS A 262 4.11 -11.90 -11.45
CA LYS A 262 5.53 -12.00 -11.06
C LYS A 262 5.70 -12.63 -9.67
N MET A 263 4.86 -12.23 -8.71
CA MET A 263 4.89 -12.77 -7.34
C MET A 263 4.46 -14.25 -7.32
N ALA A 264 3.42 -14.62 -8.08
CA ALA A 264 2.99 -16.01 -8.22
C ALA A 264 4.09 -16.88 -8.83
N TRP A 265 4.76 -16.41 -9.86
CA TRP A 265 5.90 -17.08 -10.48
C TRP A 265 7.04 -17.35 -9.50
N ASN A 266 7.37 -16.36 -8.66
CA ASN A 266 8.40 -16.50 -7.63
C ASN A 266 8.00 -17.44 -6.48
N LEU A 267 6.71 -17.63 -6.22
CA LEU A 267 6.21 -18.51 -5.16
C LEU A 267 6.25 -20.00 -5.56
N VAL A 268 6.21 -20.30 -6.86
CA VAL A 268 6.21 -21.66 -7.42
C VAL A 268 7.63 -22.16 -7.69
N ARG A 269 8.57 -21.27 -7.91
CA ARG A 269 10.01 -21.58 -8.06
C ARG A 269 10.72 -21.67 -6.71
#